data_4bb437000503acb9ff18db9e94a01b10
#
_entry.id   4bb437000503acb9ff18db9e94a01b10
#
_cell.length_a   1.000
_cell.length_b   1.000
_cell.length_c   1.000
_cell.angle_alpha   90.00
_cell.angle_beta   90.00
_cell.angle_gamma   90.00
#
_symmetry.space_group_name_H-M   'P 1'
#
loop_
_entity.id
_entity.type
_entity.pdbx_description
1 polymer ?
#
loop_
_entity_poly.entity_id
_entity_poly.type
_entity_poly.pdbx_seq_one_letter_code
_entity_poly.pdbx_strand_id
1 'polypeptide(L)'
;MKSRRYGAAFAILAALLLILLAMNLCIGSVNIPLSEILHILMKNSGSDTYTDIVMNIRFPRALAAAVLGGGLALAGYLLQTFFHNPIAGPFTLGISSGAKLVVALVMVASLGNALRLSSW
;
A
#
# COMPACT_ATOMS: atom_id res chain seq x y z
N MET A 1 17.14 25.15 18.06
CA MET A 1 17.78 23.83 17.90
C MET A 1 16.79 22.65 17.77
N LYS A 2 15.63 22.66 18.41
CA LYS A 2 14.59 21.58 18.27
C LYS A 2 14.03 21.46 16.84
N SER A 3 13.72 22.55 16.16
CA SER A 3 13.13 22.57 14.81
C SER A 3 14.01 21.86 13.75
N ARG A 4 15.33 22.05 13.80
CA ARG A 4 16.26 21.39 12.86
C ARG A 4 16.31 19.87 13.04
N ARG A 5 16.12 19.37 14.26
CA ARG A 5 16.08 17.93 14.57
C ARG A 5 14.81 17.27 14.03
N TYR A 6 13.66 17.94 14.12
CA TYR A 6 12.41 17.45 13.53
C TYR A 6 12.48 17.45 12.00
N GLY A 7 13.01 18.51 11.38
CA GLY A 7 13.22 18.57 9.93
C GLY A 7 14.13 17.44 9.43
N ALA A 8 15.24 17.18 10.14
CA ALA A 8 16.13 16.07 9.79
C ALA A 8 15.44 14.70 9.93
N ALA A 9 14.64 14.49 10.99
CA ALA A 9 13.90 13.24 11.18
C ALA A 9 12.88 13.02 10.05
N PHE A 10 12.12 14.05 9.66
CA PHE A 10 11.21 13.97 8.54
C PHE A 10 11.92 13.69 7.22
N ALA A 11 13.05 14.33 6.96
CA ALA A 11 13.84 14.08 5.76
C ALA A 11 14.36 12.64 5.69
N ILE A 12 14.84 12.09 6.82
CA ILE A 12 15.30 10.70 6.90
C ILE A 12 14.14 9.74 6.65
N LEU A 13 12.97 9.97 7.26
CA LEU A 13 11.79 9.13 7.06
C LEU A 13 11.29 9.18 5.62
N ALA A 14 11.28 10.36 5.00
CA ALA A 14 10.90 10.52 3.60
C ALA A 14 11.89 9.79 2.66
N ALA A 15 13.19 9.95 2.90
CA ALA A 15 14.21 9.24 2.15
C ALA A 15 14.07 7.72 2.28
N LEU A 16 13.86 7.23 3.51
CA LEU A 16 13.65 5.80 3.77
C LEU A 16 12.41 5.28 3.04
N LEU A 17 11.31 6.03 3.05
CA LEU A 17 10.08 5.67 2.34
C LEU A 17 10.32 5.58 0.82
N LEU A 18 11.03 6.53 0.23
CA LEU A 18 11.36 6.51 -1.20
C LEU A 18 12.26 5.33 -1.56
N ILE A 19 13.25 5.01 -0.72
CA ILE A 19 14.12 3.84 -0.91
C ILE A 19 13.31 2.55 -0.85
N LEU A 20 12.42 2.40 0.15
CA LEU A 20 11.58 1.23 0.29
C LEU A 20 10.59 1.07 -0.87
N LEU A 21 10.01 2.17 -1.38
CA LEU A 21 9.18 2.15 -2.58
C LEU A 21 9.97 1.70 -3.81
N ALA A 22 11.17 2.25 -4.02
CA ALA A 22 12.04 1.85 -5.11
C ALA A 22 12.42 0.36 -5.02
N MET A 23 12.80 -0.11 -3.83
CA MET A 23 13.08 -1.52 -3.59
C MET A 23 11.87 -2.41 -3.85
N ASN A 24 10.68 -1.98 -3.47
CA ASN A 24 9.43 -2.72 -3.73
C ASN A 24 9.15 -2.88 -5.22
N LEU A 25 9.49 -1.87 -6.03
CA LEU A 25 9.36 -1.95 -7.49
C LEU A 25 10.43 -2.85 -8.12
N CYS A 26 11.66 -2.85 -7.59
CA CYS A 26 12.79 -3.64 -8.13
C CYS A 26 12.70 -5.12 -7.75
N ILE A 27 12.40 -5.40 -6.48
CA ILE A 27 12.48 -6.75 -5.89
C ILE A 27 11.11 -7.42 -5.94
N GLY A 28 11.05 -8.61 -6.50
CA GLY A 28 9.83 -9.42 -6.57
C GLY A 28 10.14 -10.80 -7.15
N SER A 29 9.11 -11.52 -7.62
CA SER A 29 9.26 -12.81 -8.30
C SER A 29 10.19 -12.73 -9.54
N VAL A 30 10.28 -11.56 -10.15
CA VAL A 30 11.22 -11.24 -11.21
C VAL A 30 12.00 -10.01 -10.77
N ASN A 31 13.32 -10.07 -10.77
CA ASN A 31 14.16 -8.92 -10.47
C ASN A 31 14.26 -8.02 -11.70
N ILE A 32 13.74 -6.81 -11.57
CA ILE A 32 13.79 -5.80 -12.65
C ILE A 32 14.77 -4.72 -12.21
N PRO A 33 15.81 -4.42 -13.01
CA PRO A 33 16.77 -3.39 -12.66
C PRO A 33 16.12 -2.01 -12.61
N LEU A 34 16.62 -1.16 -11.72
CA LEU A 34 16.05 0.18 -11.48
C LEU A 34 16.05 1.04 -12.76
N SER A 35 17.06 0.85 -13.62
CA SER A 35 17.14 1.53 -14.92
C SER A 35 15.95 1.22 -15.83
N GLU A 36 15.52 -0.04 -15.87
CA GLU A 36 14.38 -0.50 -16.66
C GLU A 36 13.07 0.09 -16.11
N ILE A 37 12.91 0.10 -14.76
CA ILE A 37 11.74 0.69 -14.11
C ILE A 37 11.63 2.19 -14.42
N LEU A 38 12.74 2.93 -14.36
CA LEU A 38 12.76 4.34 -14.73
C LEU A 38 12.40 4.54 -16.20
N HIS A 39 12.89 3.65 -17.07
CA HIS A 39 12.59 3.70 -18.50
C HIS A 39 11.12 3.44 -18.79
N ILE A 40 10.50 2.48 -18.10
CA ILE A 40 9.07 2.17 -18.20
C ILE A 40 8.24 3.36 -17.70
N LEU A 41 8.59 3.94 -16.55
CA LEU A 41 7.86 5.07 -15.96
C LEU A 41 7.98 6.37 -16.80
N MET A 42 9.12 6.58 -17.44
CA MET A 42 9.35 7.82 -18.20
C MET A 42 8.94 7.71 -19.68
N LYS A 43 9.05 6.56 -20.31
CA LYS A 43 8.89 6.39 -21.76
C LYS A 43 7.81 5.40 -22.18
N ASN A 44 7.23 4.66 -21.25
CA ASN A 44 6.26 3.58 -21.54
C ASN A 44 6.78 2.54 -22.58
N SER A 45 8.08 2.37 -22.69
CA SER A 45 8.76 1.49 -23.65
C SER A 45 9.76 0.59 -22.93
N GLY A 46 9.24 -0.44 -22.29
CA GLY A 46 10.02 -1.59 -21.81
C GLY A 46 9.66 -2.83 -22.61
N SER A 47 10.26 -3.97 -22.28
CA SER A 47 9.73 -5.25 -22.77
C SER A 47 8.28 -5.38 -22.30
N ASP A 48 7.37 -5.82 -23.17
CA ASP A 48 5.95 -5.92 -22.88
C ASP A 48 5.68 -6.61 -21.53
N THR A 49 6.41 -7.69 -21.24
CA THR A 49 6.29 -8.44 -19.98
C THR A 49 6.69 -7.63 -18.74
N TYR A 50 7.79 -6.87 -18.78
CA TYR A 50 8.22 -6.05 -17.63
C TYR A 50 7.31 -4.85 -17.44
N THR A 51 6.84 -4.25 -18.51
CA THR A 51 5.88 -3.15 -18.48
C THR A 51 4.57 -3.60 -17.83
N ASP A 52 4.05 -4.76 -18.20
CA ASP A 52 2.84 -5.32 -17.60
C ASP A 52 3.00 -5.62 -16.11
N ILE A 53 4.12 -6.21 -15.70
CA ILE A 53 4.40 -6.50 -14.28
C ILE A 53 4.50 -5.21 -13.48
N VAL A 54 5.22 -4.20 -13.99
CA VAL A 54 5.42 -2.94 -13.28
C VAL A 54 4.13 -2.13 -13.21
N MET A 55 3.46 -1.92 -14.35
CA MET A 55 2.32 -1.02 -14.43
C MET A 55 1.01 -1.62 -13.90
N ASN A 56 0.78 -2.90 -14.13
CA ASN A 56 -0.48 -3.55 -13.77
C ASN A 56 -0.45 -4.26 -12.40
N ILE A 57 0.76 -4.57 -11.88
CA ILE A 57 0.88 -5.30 -10.61
C ILE A 57 1.63 -4.49 -9.56
N ARG A 58 2.87 -4.08 -9.83
CA ARG A 58 3.76 -3.50 -8.80
C ARG A 58 3.39 -2.07 -8.46
N PHE A 59 3.21 -1.23 -9.46
CA PHE A 59 2.91 0.19 -9.25
C PHE A 59 1.57 0.41 -8.53
N PRO A 60 0.44 -0.19 -8.95
CA PRO A 60 -0.82 -0.06 -8.23
C PRO A 60 -0.74 -0.58 -6.79
N ARG A 61 -0.02 -1.68 -6.59
CA ARG A 61 0.17 -2.27 -5.26
C ARG A 61 1.02 -1.39 -4.35
N ALA A 62 2.09 -0.79 -4.86
CA ALA A 62 2.92 0.16 -4.12
C ALA A 62 2.15 1.43 -3.77
N LEU A 63 1.37 1.96 -4.71
CA LEU A 63 0.51 3.13 -4.49
C LEU A 63 -0.56 2.84 -3.44
N ALA A 64 -1.25 1.70 -3.55
CA ALA A 64 -2.25 1.28 -2.56
C ALA A 64 -1.63 1.14 -1.17
N ALA A 65 -0.45 0.54 -1.05
CA ALA A 65 0.26 0.41 0.23
C ALA A 65 0.62 1.77 0.83
N ALA A 66 1.07 2.73 0.02
CA ALA A 66 1.39 4.08 0.47
C ALA A 66 0.15 4.84 0.96
N VAL A 67 -0.95 4.80 0.19
CA VAL A 67 -2.21 5.49 0.54
C VAL A 67 -2.84 4.86 1.78
N LEU A 68 -2.95 3.53 1.82
CA LEU A 68 -3.54 2.83 2.98
C LEU A 68 -2.67 2.97 4.23
N GLY A 69 -1.35 2.88 4.10
CA GLY A 69 -0.42 3.10 5.20
C GLY A 69 -0.49 4.52 5.75
N GLY A 70 -0.54 5.52 4.88
CA GLY A 70 -0.75 6.92 5.26
C GLY A 70 -2.09 7.14 5.95
N GLY A 71 -3.16 6.57 5.42
CA GLY A 71 -4.49 6.61 6.04
C GLY A 71 -4.52 5.99 7.43
N LEU A 72 -3.89 4.82 7.61
CA LEU A 72 -3.77 4.18 8.91
C LEU A 72 -2.94 4.98 9.91
N ALA A 73 -1.84 5.60 9.46
CA ALA A 73 -1.01 6.47 10.30
C ALA A 73 -1.79 7.71 10.78
N LEU A 74 -2.53 8.35 9.87
CA LEU A 74 -3.39 9.49 10.20
C LEU A 74 -4.51 9.10 11.17
N ALA A 75 -5.20 8.00 10.90
CA ALA A 75 -6.24 7.47 11.78
C ALA A 75 -5.68 7.15 13.19
N GLY A 76 -4.50 6.53 13.25
CA GLY A 76 -3.82 6.27 14.52
C GLY A 76 -3.52 7.55 15.29
N TYR A 77 -2.98 8.55 14.63
CA TYR A 77 -2.69 9.86 15.24
C TYR A 77 -3.96 10.54 15.79
N LEU A 78 -5.04 10.56 15.00
CA LEU A 78 -6.31 11.14 15.42
C LEU A 78 -6.90 10.42 16.63
N LEU A 79 -6.87 9.08 16.65
CA LEU A 79 -7.37 8.28 17.77
C LEU A 79 -6.57 8.52 19.04
N GLN A 80 -5.23 8.52 18.94
CA GLN A 80 -4.37 8.80 20.09
C GLN A 80 -4.60 10.20 20.65
N THR A 81 -4.80 11.18 19.79
CA THR A 81 -5.11 12.56 20.20
C THR A 81 -6.48 12.66 20.83
N PHE A 82 -7.51 12.05 20.24
CA PHE A 82 -8.88 12.11 20.72
C PHE A 82 -9.05 11.41 22.08
N PHE A 83 -8.49 10.22 22.22
CA PHE A 83 -8.59 9.46 23.49
C PHE A 83 -7.52 9.84 24.52
N HIS A 84 -6.60 10.75 24.19
CA HIS A 84 -5.44 11.09 25.03
C HIS A 84 -4.67 9.85 25.52
N ASN A 85 -4.62 8.81 24.68
CA ASN A 85 -4.04 7.52 25.01
C ASN A 85 -3.10 7.06 23.88
N PRO A 86 -1.78 6.92 24.12
CA PRO A 86 -0.83 6.51 23.12
C PRO A 86 -0.98 5.05 22.64
N ILE A 87 -1.79 4.25 23.36
CA ILE A 87 -2.07 2.85 22.99
C ILE A 87 -3.27 2.75 22.05
N ALA A 88 -4.11 3.81 21.95
CA ALA A 88 -5.24 3.82 21.04
C ALA A 88 -4.76 3.75 19.58
N GLY A 89 -5.27 2.78 18.86
CA GLY A 89 -4.94 2.58 17.44
C GLY A 89 -6.12 2.03 16.65
N PRO A 90 -6.07 2.09 15.32
CA PRO A 90 -7.16 1.61 14.47
C PRO A 90 -7.53 0.15 14.72
N PHE A 91 -6.55 -0.68 15.08
CA PHE A 91 -6.76 -2.10 15.36
C PHE A 91 -7.56 -2.35 16.66
N THR A 92 -7.38 -1.50 17.68
CA THR A 92 -8.04 -1.66 18.98
C THR A 92 -9.55 -1.38 18.91
N LEU A 93 -10.01 -0.61 17.92
CA LEU A 93 -11.42 -0.31 17.68
C LEU A 93 -12.15 -1.35 16.82
N GLY A 94 -11.53 -2.49 16.55
CA GLY A 94 -12.16 -3.56 15.79
C GLY A 94 -12.22 -3.34 14.28
N ILE A 95 -11.50 -2.34 13.74
CA ILE A 95 -11.44 -2.06 12.28
C ILE A 95 -10.96 -3.30 11.52
N SER A 96 -9.99 -4.04 12.06
CA SER A 96 -9.52 -5.29 11.46
C SER A 96 -10.62 -6.36 11.38
N SER A 97 -11.45 -6.46 12.39
CA SER A 97 -12.58 -7.40 12.41
C SER A 97 -13.69 -6.98 11.44
N GLY A 98 -13.99 -5.68 11.37
CA GLY A 98 -14.90 -5.12 10.39
C GLY A 98 -14.44 -5.34 8.94
N ALA A 99 -13.16 -5.11 8.66
CA ALA A 99 -12.59 -5.37 7.34
C ALA A 99 -12.69 -6.86 6.94
N LYS A 100 -12.39 -7.78 7.87
CA LYS A 100 -12.54 -9.23 7.63
C LYS A 100 -13.99 -9.61 7.36
N LEU A 101 -14.94 -9.02 8.07
CA LEU A 101 -16.36 -9.24 7.85
C LEU A 101 -16.78 -8.80 6.44
N VAL A 102 -16.37 -7.61 6.00
CA VAL A 102 -16.67 -7.10 4.65
C VAL A 102 -16.09 -8.02 3.58
N VAL A 103 -14.84 -8.44 3.72
CA VAL A 103 -14.21 -9.38 2.78
C VAL A 103 -14.96 -10.70 2.73
N ALA A 104 -15.35 -11.25 3.88
CA ALA A 104 -16.11 -12.49 3.95
C ALA A 104 -17.49 -12.35 3.27
N LEU A 105 -18.20 -11.25 3.49
CA LEU A 105 -19.49 -10.98 2.83
C LEU A 105 -19.33 -10.85 1.32
N VAL A 106 -18.31 -10.15 0.84
CA VAL A 106 -18.02 -10.02 -0.59
C VAL A 106 -17.70 -11.39 -1.20
N MET A 107 -16.90 -12.21 -0.53
CA MET A 107 -16.59 -13.57 -0.99
C MET A 107 -17.84 -14.45 -1.09
N VAL A 108 -18.69 -14.45 -0.07
CA VAL A 108 -19.94 -15.21 -0.07
C VAL A 108 -20.88 -14.75 -1.19
N ALA A 109 -21.01 -13.43 -1.36
CA ALA A 109 -21.85 -12.87 -2.42
C ALA A 109 -21.32 -13.20 -3.83
N SER A 110 -20.00 -13.14 -4.04
CA SER A 110 -19.39 -13.50 -5.32
C SER A 110 -19.50 -14.99 -5.62
N LEU A 111 -19.35 -15.85 -4.62
CA LEU A 111 -19.52 -17.30 -4.76
C LEU A 111 -20.97 -17.66 -5.10
N GLY A 112 -21.94 -17.02 -4.45
CA GLY A 112 -23.35 -17.18 -4.74
C GLY A 112 -23.73 -16.80 -6.18
N ASN A 113 -23.13 -15.74 -6.70
CA ASN A 113 -23.30 -15.32 -8.10
C ASN A 113 -22.63 -16.29 -9.08
N ALA A 114 -21.43 -16.78 -8.76
CA ALA A 114 -20.74 -17.76 -9.60
C ALA A 114 -21.50 -19.09 -9.71
N LEU A 115 -22.08 -19.56 -8.61
CA LEU A 115 -22.90 -20.78 -8.60
C LEU A 115 -24.20 -20.61 -9.41
N ARG A 116 -24.81 -19.42 -9.37
CA ARG A 116 -26.00 -19.14 -10.20
C ARG A 116 -25.70 -19.13 -11.70
N LEU A 117 -24.52 -18.60 -12.09
CA LEU A 117 -24.09 -18.58 -13.49
C LEU A 117 -23.69 -19.96 -14.01
N SER A 118 -23.30 -20.89 -13.14
CA SER A 118 -22.95 -22.29 -13.51
C SER A 118 -24.15 -23.21 -13.61
N SER A 119 -25.35 -22.76 -13.25
CA SER A 119 -26.59 -23.56 -13.29
C SER A 119 -27.42 -23.42 -14.59
N TRP A 120 -26.87 -22.72 -15.58
CA TRP A 120 -27.41 -22.63 -16.97
C TRP A 120 -26.43 -23.33 -17.93
#